data_d1eef56b98a750fa6a899299a50938a1
#
_entry.id   d1eef56b98a750fa6a899299a50938a1
#
_cell.length_a   1.000
_cell.length_b   1.000
_cell.length_c   1.000
_cell.angle_alpha   90.00
_cell.angle_beta   90.00
_cell.angle_gamma   90.00
#
_symmetry.space_group_name_H-M   'P 1'
#
loop_
_entity.id
_entity.type
_entity.pdbx_description
1 polymer ?
#
loop_
_entity_poly.entity_id
_entity_poly.type
_entity_poly.pdbx_seq_one_letter_code
_entity_poly.pdbx_strand_id
1 'polypeptide(L)'
;PLDMVDTCLCMGAGLNIAQGVEKVEPDTTCFAFVGDSTFFASAITGVVNAVYNQANMVLIVLDNSTTAMTGHQPHPGTGHTVMGEIVQKINIEQVLHGIGVTDVETVNPLDLHTSVECVQKMAERSGVKAIIFKSPCIAVTKPAAPLHVSSDKCIGCKKCIKELGCPAIVLNNGNVCIDSSMCTGCGLCS
;
A
#
# COMPACT_ATOMS: atom_id res chain seq x y z
N PRO A 1 4.25 6.12 13.17
CA PRO A 1 5.63 5.79 13.09
C PRO A 1 6.48 6.80 12.38
N LEU A 2 6.14 7.26 11.16
CA LEU A 2 6.99 8.20 10.43
C LEU A 2 6.38 9.60 10.30
N ASP A 3 5.40 9.94 11.14
CA ASP A 3 4.70 11.23 11.14
C ASP A 3 4.13 11.62 9.76
N MET A 4 3.66 10.61 9.02
CA MET A 4 3.18 10.73 7.63
C MET A 4 1.65 10.58 7.53
N VAL A 5 0.94 10.56 8.64
CA VAL A 5 -0.52 10.38 8.68
C VAL A 5 -1.17 11.53 9.44
N ASP A 6 -1.92 12.36 8.73
CA ASP A 6 -2.61 13.50 9.32
C ASP A 6 -3.92 13.07 10.02
N THR A 7 -4.62 12.10 9.45
CA THR A 7 -5.89 11.61 10.01
C THR A 7 -6.01 10.10 9.91
N CYS A 8 -6.55 9.48 10.95
CA CYS A 8 -6.90 8.06 10.96
C CYS A 8 -8.17 7.88 11.80
N LEU A 9 -9.29 7.50 11.17
CA LEU A 9 -10.57 7.32 11.86
C LEU A 9 -11.02 5.86 11.81
N CYS A 10 -11.76 5.46 10.78
CA CYS A 10 -12.20 4.08 10.57
C CYS A 10 -11.83 3.59 9.17
N MET A 11 -11.91 2.27 8.97
CA MET A 11 -11.55 1.65 7.70
C MET A 11 -12.39 2.21 6.54
N GLY A 12 -11.74 2.78 5.53
CA GLY A 12 -12.36 3.43 4.38
C GLY A 12 -12.71 4.91 4.55
N ALA A 13 -12.66 5.46 5.77
CA ALA A 13 -13.02 6.87 6.01
C ALA A 13 -12.04 7.87 5.37
N GLY A 14 -10.76 7.50 5.25
CA GLY A 14 -9.71 8.38 4.70
C GLY A 14 -10.06 8.97 3.34
N LEU A 15 -10.76 8.21 2.50
CA LEU A 15 -11.22 8.67 1.19
C LEU A 15 -12.20 9.85 1.28
N ASN A 16 -13.18 9.77 2.19
CA ASN A 16 -14.16 10.84 2.37
C ASN A 16 -13.58 12.05 3.13
N ILE A 17 -12.64 11.79 4.04
CA ILE A 17 -11.90 12.85 4.74
C ILE A 17 -11.07 13.64 3.73
N ALA A 18 -10.33 12.97 2.85
CA ALA A 18 -9.53 13.62 1.81
C ALA A 18 -10.39 14.52 0.89
N GLN A 19 -11.57 14.07 0.52
CA GLN A 19 -12.54 14.90 -0.24
C GLN A 19 -12.97 16.14 0.54
N GLY A 20 -13.20 16.01 1.84
CA GLY A 20 -13.56 17.14 2.70
C GLY A 20 -12.41 18.15 2.84
N VAL A 21 -11.19 17.68 3.03
CA VAL A 21 -10.00 18.53 3.10
C VAL A 21 -9.78 19.28 1.79
N GLU A 22 -9.83 18.58 0.67
CA GLU A 22 -9.65 19.18 -0.66
C GLU A 22 -10.65 20.32 -0.94
N LYS A 23 -11.89 20.21 -0.43
CA LYS A 23 -12.92 21.26 -0.60
C LYS A 23 -12.63 22.54 0.20
N VAL A 24 -11.94 22.44 1.32
CA VAL A 24 -11.61 23.60 2.17
C VAL A 24 -10.17 24.09 1.98
N GLU A 25 -9.30 23.22 1.48
CA GLU A 25 -7.88 23.51 1.21
C GLU A 25 -7.51 23.02 -0.21
N PRO A 26 -8.00 23.69 -1.27
CA PRO A 26 -7.87 23.20 -2.65
C PRO A 26 -6.43 23.15 -3.19
N ASP A 27 -5.50 23.84 -2.54
CA ASP A 27 -4.07 23.81 -2.89
C ASP A 27 -3.32 22.64 -2.25
N THR A 28 -4.00 21.84 -1.42
CA THR A 28 -3.42 20.69 -0.75
C THR A 28 -3.59 19.41 -1.56
N THR A 29 -2.50 18.67 -1.81
CA THR A 29 -2.58 17.35 -2.43
C THR A 29 -2.96 16.31 -1.38
N CYS A 30 -4.16 15.75 -1.49
CA CYS A 30 -4.69 14.76 -0.57
C CYS A 30 -4.41 13.34 -1.04
N PHE A 31 -3.82 12.50 -0.16
CA PHE A 31 -3.64 11.08 -0.36
C PHE A 31 -4.54 10.30 0.60
N ALA A 32 -5.34 9.38 0.07
CA ALA A 32 -6.20 8.50 0.87
C ALA A 32 -5.76 7.04 0.73
N PHE A 33 -5.43 6.39 1.83
CA PHE A 33 -4.97 5.01 1.85
C PHE A 33 -6.09 4.05 2.22
N VAL A 34 -6.18 2.93 1.52
CA VAL A 34 -7.13 1.86 1.79
C VAL A 34 -6.54 0.50 1.43
N GLY A 35 -6.80 -0.53 2.25
CA GLY A 35 -6.46 -1.91 1.88
C GLY A 35 -7.44 -2.49 0.85
N ASP A 36 -7.01 -3.53 0.12
CA ASP A 36 -7.81 -4.23 -0.90
C ASP A 36 -9.16 -4.75 -0.37
N SER A 37 -9.17 -5.40 0.78
CA SER A 37 -10.40 -5.86 1.41
C SER A 37 -11.33 -4.70 1.78
N THR A 38 -10.78 -3.63 2.36
CA THR A 38 -11.55 -2.42 2.70
C THR A 38 -12.04 -1.69 1.46
N PHE A 39 -11.28 -1.71 0.37
CA PHE A 39 -11.72 -1.16 -0.91
C PHE A 39 -13.08 -1.76 -1.30
N PHE A 40 -13.19 -3.08 -1.30
CA PHE A 40 -14.46 -3.76 -1.63
C PHE A 40 -15.55 -3.58 -0.57
N ALA A 41 -15.18 -3.52 0.71
CA ALA A 41 -16.15 -3.46 1.79
C ALA A 41 -16.80 -2.07 1.96
N SER A 42 -16.05 -0.98 1.78
CA SER A 42 -16.54 0.36 2.14
C SER A 42 -16.03 1.52 1.28
N ALA A 43 -14.92 1.37 0.55
CA ALA A 43 -14.33 2.50 -0.16
C ALA A 43 -14.97 2.79 -1.52
N ILE A 44 -15.56 1.82 -2.21
CA ILE A 44 -16.15 1.97 -3.55
C ILE A 44 -17.17 3.13 -3.59
N THR A 45 -18.04 3.23 -2.59
CA THR A 45 -19.04 4.32 -2.51
C THR A 45 -18.37 5.70 -2.36
N GLY A 46 -17.25 5.76 -1.63
CA GLY A 46 -16.45 6.97 -1.51
C GLY A 46 -15.77 7.36 -2.82
N VAL A 47 -15.31 6.39 -3.62
CA VAL A 47 -14.76 6.66 -4.97
C VAL A 47 -15.84 7.19 -5.90
N VAL A 48 -17.02 6.59 -5.90
CA VAL A 48 -18.18 7.10 -6.69
C VAL A 48 -18.49 8.55 -6.33
N ASN A 49 -18.50 8.87 -5.02
CA ASN A 49 -18.74 10.20 -4.53
C ASN A 49 -17.62 11.19 -4.97
N ALA A 50 -16.36 10.76 -4.91
CA ALA A 50 -15.21 11.58 -5.34
C ALA A 50 -15.29 11.92 -6.83
N VAL A 51 -15.57 10.91 -7.68
CA VAL A 51 -15.72 11.12 -9.13
C VAL A 51 -16.91 12.03 -9.43
N TYR A 52 -18.07 11.79 -8.81
CA TYR A 52 -19.27 12.59 -8.99
C TYR A 52 -19.05 14.06 -8.62
N ASN A 53 -18.34 14.31 -7.52
CA ASN A 53 -18.07 15.69 -7.04
C ASN A 53 -16.78 16.30 -7.63
N GLN A 54 -16.15 15.62 -8.62
CA GLN A 54 -14.93 16.10 -9.27
C GLN A 54 -13.81 16.45 -8.28
N ALA A 55 -13.63 15.62 -7.25
CA ALA A 55 -12.58 15.82 -6.26
C ALA A 55 -11.18 15.71 -6.89
N ASN A 56 -10.21 16.42 -6.32
CA ASN A 56 -8.81 16.33 -6.72
C ASN A 56 -7.99 15.62 -5.65
N MET A 57 -7.79 14.30 -5.79
CA MET A 57 -7.13 13.48 -4.78
C MET A 57 -6.48 12.24 -5.37
N VAL A 58 -5.53 11.67 -4.64
CA VAL A 58 -4.88 10.39 -4.96
C VAL A 58 -5.40 9.31 -4.02
N LEU A 59 -6.10 8.32 -4.56
CA LEU A 59 -6.45 7.09 -3.85
C LEU A 59 -5.28 6.10 -3.93
N ILE A 60 -4.80 5.62 -2.81
CA ILE A 60 -3.80 4.56 -2.73
C ILE A 60 -4.46 3.29 -2.21
N VAL A 61 -4.49 2.25 -3.05
CA VAL A 61 -4.98 0.93 -2.68
C VAL A 61 -3.79 0.02 -2.37
N LEU A 62 -3.71 -0.48 -1.15
CA LEU A 62 -2.69 -1.44 -0.71
C LEU A 62 -3.24 -2.86 -0.94
N ASP A 63 -2.96 -3.43 -2.13
CA ASP A 63 -3.39 -4.78 -2.52
C ASP A 63 -2.36 -5.81 -2.06
N ASN A 64 -2.61 -6.43 -0.91
CA ASN A 64 -1.81 -7.53 -0.40
C ASN A 64 -2.44 -8.92 -0.67
N SER A 65 -3.51 -8.96 -1.45
CA SER A 65 -4.21 -10.16 -1.92
C SER A 65 -4.84 -11.01 -0.80
N THR A 66 -5.12 -10.42 0.36
CA THR A 66 -5.80 -11.09 1.48
C THR A 66 -6.31 -10.08 2.51
N THR A 67 -7.31 -10.44 3.31
CA THR A 67 -7.72 -9.66 4.49
C THR A 67 -6.79 -9.96 5.67
N ALA A 68 -5.55 -9.46 5.62
CA ALA A 68 -4.49 -9.88 6.54
C ALA A 68 -4.79 -9.61 8.01
N MET A 69 -5.34 -8.44 8.33
CA MET A 69 -5.51 -7.93 9.71
C MET A 69 -6.38 -8.84 10.58
N THR A 70 -7.37 -9.53 10.02
CA THR A 70 -8.35 -10.33 10.76
C THR A 70 -8.18 -11.84 10.58
N GLY A 71 -7.09 -12.30 9.97
CA GLY A 71 -6.77 -13.73 9.84
C GLY A 71 -6.81 -14.27 8.41
N HIS A 72 -6.49 -13.43 7.44
CA HIS A 72 -6.31 -13.82 6.03
C HIS A 72 -7.56 -14.34 5.32
N GLN A 73 -8.73 -13.76 5.67
CA GLN A 73 -9.99 -14.12 5.02
C GLN A 73 -9.97 -13.74 3.52
N PRO A 74 -10.72 -14.46 2.69
CA PRO A 74 -10.93 -14.07 1.31
C PRO A 74 -11.76 -12.78 1.21
N HIS A 75 -11.58 -12.06 0.12
CA HIS A 75 -12.38 -10.91 -0.29
C HIS A 75 -12.57 -10.97 -1.82
N PRO A 76 -13.42 -10.13 -2.44
CA PRO A 76 -13.76 -10.26 -3.87
C PRO A 76 -12.57 -10.29 -4.83
N GLY A 77 -11.44 -9.71 -4.48
CA GLY A 77 -10.19 -9.71 -5.26
C GLY A 77 -9.33 -10.97 -5.11
N THR A 78 -9.64 -11.90 -4.20
CA THR A 78 -8.78 -13.07 -3.94
C THR A 78 -9.02 -14.25 -4.88
N GLY A 79 -10.23 -14.37 -5.46
CA GLY A 79 -10.63 -15.49 -6.31
C GLY A 79 -11.12 -16.72 -5.54
N HIS A 80 -11.46 -16.55 -4.27
CA HIS A 80 -12.07 -17.57 -3.41
C HIS A 80 -13.26 -17.00 -2.67
N THR A 81 -14.34 -17.78 -2.55
CA THR A 81 -15.45 -17.44 -1.67
C THR A 81 -15.11 -17.74 -0.21
N VAL A 82 -15.93 -17.25 0.71
CA VAL A 82 -15.79 -17.57 2.15
C VAL A 82 -15.88 -19.08 2.41
N MET A 83 -16.61 -19.82 1.58
CA MET A 83 -16.76 -21.28 1.67
C MET A 83 -15.64 -22.05 0.96
N GLY A 84 -14.64 -21.36 0.39
CA GLY A 84 -13.49 -21.97 -0.26
C GLY A 84 -13.66 -22.31 -1.74
N GLU A 85 -14.79 -21.97 -2.34
CA GLU A 85 -15.01 -22.18 -3.78
C GLU A 85 -14.11 -21.25 -4.60
N ILE A 86 -13.56 -21.77 -5.71
CA ILE A 86 -12.79 -20.97 -6.66
C ILE A 86 -13.73 -20.20 -7.55
N VAL A 87 -13.56 -18.88 -7.61
CA VAL A 87 -14.37 -17.96 -8.43
C VAL A 87 -13.50 -16.98 -9.17
N GLN A 88 -14.08 -16.29 -10.15
CA GLN A 88 -13.39 -15.21 -10.85
C GLN A 88 -13.11 -14.04 -9.89
N LYS A 89 -11.87 -13.54 -9.90
CA LYS A 89 -11.47 -12.35 -9.14
C LYS A 89 -12.14 -11.11 -9.70
N ILE A 90 -12.60 -10.24 -8.81
CA ILE A 90 -12.98 -8.89 -9.19
C ILE A 90 -11.68 -8.05 -9.21
N ASN A 91 -11.42 -7.42 -10.35
CA ASN A 91 -10.23 -6.61 -10.55
C ASN A 91 -10.47 -5.17 -10.09
N ILE A 92 -9.65 -4.68 -9.15
CA ILE A 92 -9.77 -3.33 -8.57
C ILE A 92 -9.63 -2.25 -9.65
N GLU A 93 -8.68 -2.39 -10.56
CA GLU A 93 -8.43 -1.45 -11.66
C GLU A 93 -9.66 -1.34 -12.58
N GLN A 94 -10.27 -2.47 -12.95
CA GLN A 94 -11.50 -2.48 -13.74
C GLN A 94 -12.68 -1.84 -13.02
N VAL A 95 -12.80 -2.04 -11.70
CA VAL A 95 -13.83 -1.38 -10.89
C VAL A 95 -13.60 0.14 -10.89
N LEU A 96 -12.37 0.61 -10.68
CA LEU A 96 -12.02 2.02 -10.71
C LEU A 96 -12.34 2.65 -12.07
N HIS A 97 -11.95 2.01 -13.17
CA HIS A 97 -12.30 2.49 -14.52
C HIS A 97 -13.81 2.47 -14.76
N GLY A 98 -14.52 1.46 -14.27
CA GLY A 98 -15.98 1.36 -14.37
C GLY A 98 -16.71 2.49 -13.62
N ILE A 99 -16.11 3.01 -12.55
CA ILE A 99 -16.64 4.17 -11.81
C ILE A 99 -16.32 5.52 -12.53
N GLY A 100 -15.30 5.53 -13.41
CA GLY A 100 -14.89 6.72 -14.14
C GLY A 100 -13.53 7.29 -13.72
N VAL A 101 -12.75 6.58 -12.90
CA VAL A 101 -11.35 6.94 -12.64
C VAL A 101 -10.51 6.58 -13.85
N THR A 102 -9.98 7.57 -14.56
CA THR A 102 -9.20 7.38 -15.79
C THR A 102 -7.72 7.11 -15.52
N ASP A 103 -7.16 7.78 -14.52
CA ASP A 103 -5.76 7.66 -14.13
C ASP A 103 -5.60 6.60 -13.04
N VAL A 104 -5.27 5.38 -13.45
CA VAL A 104 -5.03 4.23 -12.56
C VAL A 104 -3.68 3.61 -12.93
N GLU A 105 -2.80 3.43 -11.97
CA GLU A 105 -1.51 2.76 -12.14
C GLU A 105 -1.37 1.63 -11.12
N THR A 106 -0.87 0.48 -11.55
CA THR A 106 -0.55 -0.65 -10.67
C THR A 106 0.96 -0.82 -10.58
N VAL A 107 1.51 -0.76 -9.36
CA VAL A 107 2.97 -0.74 -9.10
C VAL A 107 3.32 -1.77 -8.03
N ASN A 108 4.49 -2.40 -8.17
CA ASN A 108 5.04 -3.22 -7.10
C ASN A 108 5.73 -2.32 -6.05
N PRO A 109 5.25 -2.26 -4.80
CA PRO A 109 5.82 -1.38 -3.77
C PRO A 109 7.27 -1.75 -3.37
N LEU A 110 7.76 -2.94 -3.74
CA LEU A 110 9.14 -3.34 -3.50
C LEU A 110 10.11 -2.75 -4.54
N ASP A 111 9.61 -2.25 -5.67
CA ASP A 111 10.35 -1.38 -6.58
C ASP A 111 10.20 0.07 -6.14
N LEU A 112 11.12 0.52 -5.30
CA LEU A 112 11.07 1.84 -4.69
C LEU A 112 11.16 2.97 -5.73
N HIS A 113 12.02 2.81 -6.74
CA HIS A 113 12.21 3.84 -7.77
C HIS A 113 10.91 4.08 -8.55
N THR A 114 10.34 3.02 -9.12
CA THR A 114 9.07 3.09 -9.87
C THR A 114 7.92 3.58 -8.97
N SER A 115 7.91 3.19 -7.70
CA SER A 115 6.89 3.63 -6.75
C SER A 115 6.94 5.13 -6.49
N VAL A 116 8.13 5.69 -6.27
CA VAL A 116 8.33 7.13 -6.05
C VAL A 116 7.94 7.94 -7.30
N GLU A 117 8.40 7.52 -8.48
CA GLU A 117 8.04 8.18 -9.74
C GLU A 117 6.52 8.16 -9.98
N CYS A 118 5.86 7.03 -9.69
CA CYS A 118 4.42 6.91 -9.83
C CYS A 118 3.67 7.88 -8.91
N VAL A 119 4.06 7.95 -7.63
CA VAL A 119 3.45 8.87 -6.65
C VAL A 119 3.62 10.33 -7.09
N GLN A 120 4.83 10.72 -7.51
CA GLN A 120 5.11 12.08 -7.99
C GLN A 120 4.25 12.42 -9.21
N LYS A 121 4.24 11.57 -10.21
CA LYS A 121 3.44 11.72 -11.44
C LYS A 121 1.94 11.87 -11.12
N MET A 122 1.43 11.06 -10.19
CA MET A 122 0.00 11.11 -9.81
C MET A 122 -0.34 12.35 -8.98
N ALA A 123 0.58 12.84 -8.15
CA ALA A 123 0.38 14.06 -7.38
C ALA A 123 0.21 15.31 -8.27
N GLU A 124 0.88 15.34 -9.43
CA GLU A 124 0.83 16.47 -10.37
C GLU A 124 -0.43 16.48 -11.25
N ARG A 125 -1.16 15.37 -11.36
CA ARG A 125 -2.37 15.28 -12.18
C ARG A 125 -3.59 15.86 -11.46
N SER A 126 -4.58 16.26 -12.23
CA SER A 126 -5.87 16.74 -11.72
C SER A 126 -6.91 15.63 -11.65
N GLY A 127 -7.95 15.80 -10.84
CA GLY A 127 -9.08 14.90 -10.70
C GLY A 127 -8.81 13.74 -9.74
N VAL A 128 -9.63 12.70 -9.78
CA VAL A 128 -9.46 11.48 -8.97
C VAL A 128 -8.49 10.56 -9.67
N LYS A 129 -7.39 10.23 -9.01
CA LYS A 129 -6.35 9.31 -9.48
C LYS A 129 -6.22 8.15 -8.52
N ALA A 130 -5.77 6.99 -8.99
CA ALA A 130 -5.55 5.83 -8.15
C ALA A 130 -4.20 5.16 -8.42
N ILE A 131 -3.51 4.78 -7.34
CA ILE A 131 -2.33 3.93 -7.38
C ILE A 131 -2.67 2.63 -6.64
N ILE A 132 -2.48 1.50 -7.29
CA ILE A 132 -2.63 0.18 -6.69
C ILE A 132 -1.23 -0.36 -6.39
N PHE A 133 -0.82 -0.28 -5.14
CA PHE A 133 0.41 -0.94 -4.68
C PHE A 133 0.13 -2.42 -4.44
N LYS A 134 0.61 -3.25 -5.37
CA LYS A 134 0.31 -4.67 -5.38
C LYS A 134 1.52 -5.51 -5.00
N SER A 135 1.46 -6.12 -3.81
CA SER A 135 2.45 -7.10 -3.36
C SER A 135 1.79 -8.07 -2.37
N PRO A 136 1.76 -9.37 -2.68
CA PRO A 136 1.09 -10.35 -1.82
C PRO A 136 1.66 -10.34 -0.39
N CYS A 137 0.78 -10.51 0.59
CA CYS A 137 1.18 -10.65 1.99
C CYS A 137 2.13 -11.83 2.18
N ILE A 138 3.15 -11.66 3.02
CA ILE A 138 4.13 -12.73 3.33
C ILE A 138 3.46 -14.00 3.88
N ALA A 139 2.29 -13.89 4.50
CA ALA A 139 1.56 -15.04 5.03
C ALA A 139 0.92 -15.92 3.93
N VAL A 140 0.75 -15.39 2.71
CA VAL A 140 0.19 -16.13 1.57
C VAL A 140 1.22 -16.41 0.46
N THR A 141 2.49 -16.07 0.71
CA THR A 141 3.62 -16.32 -0.21
C THR A 141 4.71 -17.13 0.46
N LYS A 142 5.54 -17.77 -0.35
CA LYS A 142 6.76 -18.42 0.17
C LYS A 142 7.85 -17.36 0.31
N PRO A 143 8.47 -17.21 1.50
CA PRO A 143 9.58 -16.29 1.68
C PRO A 143 10.76 -16.71 0.80
N ALA A 144 11.52 -15.72 0.33
CA ALA A 144 12.81 -15.93 -0.31
C ALA A 144 13.90 -16.16 0.76
N ALA A 145 15.11 -16.49 0.31
CA ALA A 145 16.24 -16.68 1.23
C ALA A 145 16.53 -15.36 1.98
N PRO A 146 16.77 -15.44 3.31
CA PRO A 146 17.14 -14.27 4.09
C PRO A 146 18.38 -13.57 3.53
N LEU A 147 18.41 -12.25 3.59
CA LEU A 147 19.57 -11.43 3.25
C LEU A 147 20.56 -11.40 4.43
N HIS A 148 21.79 -11.00 4.14
CA HIS A 148 22.86 -10.88 5.12
C HIS A 148 23.55 -9.53 5.01
N VAL A 149 24.02 -9.01 6.14
CA VAL A 149 24.87 -7.82 6.16
C VAL A 149 26.30 -8.22 5.82
N SER A 150 26.88 -7.66 4.77
CA SER A 150 28.30 -7.80 4.46
C SER A 150 29.14 -7.05 5.48
N SER A 151 29.87 -7.77 6.33
CA SER A 151 30.70 -7.14 7.39
C SER A 151 31.83 -6.27 6.86
N ASP A 152 32.35 -6.60 5.70
CA ASP A 152 33.41 -5.87 4.97
C ASP A 152 32.89 -4.55 4.33
N LYS A 153 31.59 -4.46 4.06
CA LYS A 153 30.94 -3.26 3.48
C LYS A 153 30.22 -2.41 4.50
N CYS A 154 29.84 -3.01 5.63
CA CYS A 154 29.07 -2.31 6.65
C CYS A 154 29.92 -1.33 7.45
N ILE A 155 29.69 -0.04 7.30
CA ILE A 155 30.36 1.02 8.03
C ILE A 155 29.71 1.36 9.39
N GLY A 156 28.69 0.63 9.81
CA GLY A 156 28.01 0.80 11.10
C GLY A 156 27.18 2.10 11.23
N CYS A 157 26.82 2.76 10.15
CA CYS A 157 26.08 4.04 10.17
C CYS A 157 24.63 3.93 10.66
N LYS A 158 24.06 2.72 10.75
CA LYS A 158 22.69 2.42 11.21
C LYS A 158 21.58 3.08 10.40
N LYS A 159 21.88 3.57 9.19
CA LYS A 159 20.91 4.21 8.30
C LYS A 159 19.77 3.26 7.92
N CYS A 160 20.08 1.99 7.62
CA CYS A 160 19.12 0.94 7.34
C CYS A 160 18.10 0.69 8.48
N ILE A 161 18.48 0.90 9.75
CA ILE A 161 17.54 0.78 10.88
C ILE A 161 16.65 2.02 10.96
N LYS A 162 17.22 3.21 10.76
CA LYS A 162 16.50 4.48 10.95
C LYS A 162 15.52 4.78 9.82
N GLU A 163 15.86 4.42 8.58
CA GLU A 163 15.09 4.80 7.39
C GLU A 163 14.11 3.71 6.92
N LEU A 164 14.49 2.42 7.03
CA LEU A 164 13.64 1.34 6.51
C LEU A 164 12.60 0.83 7.52
N GLY A 165 12.86 0.94 8.82
CA GLY A 165 11.97 0.41 9.85
C GLY A 165 11.70 -1.10 9.74
N CYS A 166 12.59 -1.86 9.10
CA CYS A 166 12.43 -3.29 8.90
C CYS A 166 12.63 -4.05 10.23
N PRO A 167 11.67 -4.89 10.68
CA PRO A 167 11.79 -5.62 11.95
C PRO A 167 12.92 -6.66 11.96
N ALA A 168 13.38 -7.12 10.78
CA ALA A 168 14.48 -8.07 10.67
C ALA A 168 15.85 -7.42 10.80
N ILE A 169 15.99 -6.09 10.68
CA ILE A 169 17.26 -5.40 10.85
C ILE A 169 17.43 -5.00 12.30
N VAL A 170 18.35 -5.65 12.99
CA VAL A 170 18.56 -5.50 14.43
C VAL A 170 20.00 -5.14 14.77
N LEU A 171 20.21 -4.67 16.00
CA LEU A 171 21.55 -4.48 16.55
C LEU A 171 21.88 -5.66 17.46
N ASN A 172 22.97 -6.34 17.17
CA ASN A 172 23.53 -7.38 18.03
C ASN A 172 24.95 -6.97 18.43
N ASN A 173 25.18 -6.77 19.74
CA ASN A 173 26.44 -6.29 20.29
C ASN A 173 26.98 -5.03 19.58
N GLY A 174 26.08 -4.10 19.23
CA GLY A 174 26.43 -2.84 18.55
C GLY A 174 26.59 -2.94 17.03
N ASN A 175 26.62 -4.14 16.46
CA ASN A 175 26.71 -4.38 15.03
C ASN A 175 25.32 -4.57 14.41
N VAL A 176 25.15 -4.04 13.20
CA VAL A 176 23.92 -4.26 12.41
C VAL A 176 23.93 -5.68 11.87
N CYS A 177 22.85 -6.42 12.11
CA CYS A 177 22.66 -7.76 11.52
C CYS A 177 21.20 -7.94 11.08
N ILE A 178 20.97 -8.98 10.29
CA ILE A 178 19.63 -9.38 9.84
C ILE A 178 19.25 -10.65 10.59
N ASP A 179 18.13 -10.59 11.32
CA ASP A 179 17.54 -11.77 11.94
C ASP A 179 16.88 -12.62 10.84
N SER A 180 17.46 -13.78 10.58
CA SER A 180 16.99 -14.70 9.55
C SER A 180 15.60 -15.29 9.83
N SER A 181 15.15 -15.30 11.08
CA SER A 181 13.80 -15.76 11.45
C SER A 181 12.71 -14.74 11.08
N MET A 182 13.07 -13.47 10.97
CA MET A 182 12.18 -12.37 10.62
C MET A 182 12.32 -11.92 9.16
N CYS A 183 13.42 -12.28 8.50
CA CYS A 183 13.70 -11.83 7.14
C CYS A 183 12.96 -12.66 6.10
N THR A 184 12.16 -12.01 5.27
CA THR A 184 11.41 -12.66 4.18
C THR A 184 12.11 -12.61 2.82
N GLY A 185 13.33 -12.02 2.77
CA GLY A 185 14.11 -11.89 1.53
C GLY A 185 13.50 -10.94 0.50
N CYS A 186 12.72 -9.94 0.91
CA CYS A 186 12.02 -9.03 -0.01
C CYS A 186 12.94 -8.10 -0.82
N GLY A 187 14.21 -7.94 -0.43
CA GLY A 187 15.20 -7.13 -1.16
C GLY A 187 15.15 -5.63 -0.90
N LEU A 188 14.16 -5.11 -0.16
CA LEU A 188 13.97 -3.64 0.01
C LEU A 188 15.16 -2.95 0.69
N CYS A 189 15.99 -3.67 1.41
CA CYS A 189 17.18 -3.15 2.11
C CYS A 189 18.50 -3.31 1.32
N SER A 190 18.47 -3.85 0.11
CA SER A 190 19.66 -4.13 -0.71
C SER A 190 20.06 -2.94 -1.58
#